data_c8753c1498553d7489b28587d1958ee3
#
_entry.id   c8753c1498553d7489b28587d1958ee3
#
_cell.length_a   1.000
_cell.length_b   1.000
_cell.length_c   1.000
_cell.angle_alpha   90.00
_cell.angle_beta   90.00
_cell.angle_gamma   90.00
#
_symmetry.space_group_name_H-M   'P 1'
#
loop_
_entity.id
_entity.type
_entity.pdbx_description
1 polymer ?
#
loop_
_entity_poly.entity_id
_entity_poly.type
_entity_poly.pdbx_seq_one_letter_code
_entity_poly.pdbx_strand_id
1 'polypeptide(L)'
;MLAPAVGGVCIFCRTPIEALAKKGNCKGCGSTPRLRSLSVLLPNALNRDRIAAHQPLLAFSAPRQEKSVLAPYFPEIASVSLHGVYASVHTRGVDARDLSRYVGGSFGGHYSCLLFDYFVEHEPALAEAYRVLAPGGVFLTHILHTRLQEGDLPPTQRHVIQPKPGYYQYIPEDQPMVSVRVGAAWFLRAMARTGFRCTRFRVSDPAGVVCDWFLGHKD
;
A
#
# COMPACT_ATOMS: atom_id res chain seq x y z
N MET A 1 3.00 -19.43 0.81
CA MET A 1 2.26 -19.09 2.04
C MET A 1 3.27 -18.90 3.15
N LEU A 2 3.38 -17.70 3.72
CA LEU A 2 4.18 -17.48 4.92
C LEU A 2 3.42 -18.10 6.10
N ALA A 3 4.11 -18.85 6.95
CA ALA A 3 3.50 -19.51 8.10
C ALA A 3 2.78 -18.50 9.02
N PRO A 4 1.65 -18.89 9.66
CA PRO A 4 0.99 -18.04 10.63
C PRO A 4 1.95 -17.72 11.76
N ALA A 5 1.98 -16.45 12.19
CA ALA A 5 2.76 -16.04 13.35
C ALA A 5 2.29 -16.83 14.56
N VAL A 6 3.22 -17.54 15.18
CA VAL A 6 2.97 -18.41 16.32
C VAL A 6 2.57 -17.56 17.53
N GLY A 7 1.40 -17.86 18.09
CA GLY A 7 0.98 -17.42 19.43
C GLY A 7 0.10 -16.17 19.43
N GLY A 8 -1.13 -16.36 19.61
CA GLY A 8 -2.30 -15.54 19.93
C GLY A 8 -2.13 -14.12 20.48
N VAL A 9 -1.10 -13.34 20.10
CA VAL A 9 -0.86 -11.99 20.60
C VAL A 9 -0.50 -11.00 19.48
N CYS A 10 -0.84 -9.73 19.70
CA CYS A 10 -0.44 -8.64 18.80
C CYS A 10 1.08 -8.48 18.77
N ILE A 11 1.67 -8.46 17.58
CA ILE A 11 3.13 -8.35 17.39
C ILE A 11 3.72 -7.03 17.92
N PHE A 12 2.91 -5.98 18.07
CA PHE A 12 3.36 -4.66 18.54
C PHE A 12 3.27 -4.48 20.06
N CYS A 13 2.16 -4.91 20.67
CA CYS A 13 1.91 -4.61 22.09
C CYS A 13 1.64 -5.85 22.94
N ARG A 14 1.75 -7.05 22.38
CA ARG A 14 1.54 -8.34 23.05
C ARG A 14 0.11 -8.57 23.58
N THR A 15 -0.84 -7.70 23.26
CA THR A 15 -2.25 -7.91 23.62
C THR A 15 -2.75 -9.22 23.01
N PRO A 16 -3.47 -10.09 23.77
CA PRO A 16 -4.04 -11.33 23.25
C PRO A 16 -4.97 -11.10 22.05
N ILE A 17 -4.99 -12.03 21.10
CA ILE A 17 -5.78 -11.93 19.85
C ILE A 17 -7.28 -11.88 20.15
N GLU A 18 -7.78 -12.56 21.20
CA GLU A 18 -9.17 -12.51 21.61
C GLU A 18 -9.64 -11.08 21.96
N ALA A 19 -8.70 -10.18 22.27
CA ALA A 19 -8.98 -8.78 22.51
C ALA A 19 -9.01 -7.92 21.24
N LEU A 20 -9.04 -8.52 20.03
CA LEU A 20 -9.20 -7.76 18.81
C LEU A 20 -10.64 -7.25 18.66
N ALA A 21 -10.77 -6.03 18.14
CA ALA A 21 -12.08 -5.47 17.82
C ALA A 21 -12.71 -6.23 16.62
N LYS A 22 -14.03 -6.09 16.43
CA LYS A 22 -14.79 -6.72 15.32
C LYS A 22 -14.16 -6.58 13.92
N LYS A 23 -13.36 -5.53 13.69
CA LYS A 23 -12.63 -5.29 12.43
C LYS A 23 -11.19 -5.81 12.45
N GLY A 24 -10.82 -6.61 13.43
CA GLY A 24 -9.48 -7.15 13.61
C GLY A 24 -8.44 -6.16 14.11
N ASN A 25 -8.82 -4.93 14.51
CA ASN A 25 -7.89 -3.96 15.08
C ASN A 25 -7.54 -4.35 16.51
N CYS A 26 -6.28 -4.18 16.89
CA CYS A 26 -5.83 -4.44 18.26
C CYS A 26 -6.43 -3.44 19.25
N LYS A 27 -7.07 -3.92 20.31
CA LYS A 27 -7.63 -3.04 21.35
C LYS A 27 -6.55 -2.35 22.18
N GLY A 28 -5.36 -2.96 22.31
CA GLY A 28 -4.26 -2.39 23.08
C GLY A 28 -3.56 -1.23 22.37
N CYS A 29 -3.19 -1.39 21.09
CA CYS A 29 -2.40 -0.38 20.36
C CYS A 29 -3.07 0.15 19.08
N GLY A 30 -4.28 -0.30 18.74
CA GLY A 30 -5.00 0.11 17.56
C GLY A 30 -4.42 -0.43 16.22
N SER A 31 -3.38 -1.28 16.25
CA SER A 31 -2.79 -1.81 15.03
C SER A 31 -3.81 -2.57 14.19
N THR A 32 -3.84 -2.29 12.90
CA THR A 32 -4.73 -2.94 11.94
C THR A 32 -4.15 -4.28 11.46
N PRO A 33 -4.95 -5.20 10.92
CA PRO A 33 -4.46 -6.42 10.27
C PRO A 33 -3.42 -6.12 9.19
N ARG A 34 -3.68 -5.10 8.40
CA ARG A 34 -2.80 -4.59 7.35
C ARG A 34 -1.42 -4.18 7.88
N LEU A 35 -1.38 -3.41 8.98
CA LEU A 35 -0.13 -3.00 9.60
C LEU A 35 0.66 -4.20 10.14
N ARG A 36 -0.03 -5.16 10.75
CA ARG A 36 0.61 -6.38 11.27
C ARG A 36 1.13 -7.27 10.13
N SER A 37 0.36 -7.43 9.04
CA SER A 37 0.80 -8.18 7.86
C SER A 37 1.98 -7.51 7.15
N LEU A 38 2.01 -6.18 7.08
CA LEU A 38 3.15 -5.42 6.55
C LEU A 38 4.42 -5.71 7.35
N SER A 39 4.34 -5.71 8.68
CA SER A 39 5.49 -5.99 9.55
C SER A 39 6.03 -7.43 9.40
N VAL A 40 5.17 -8.37 9.03
CA VAL A 40 5.58 -9.76 8.71
C VAL A 40 6.17 -9.83 7.30
N LEU A 41 5.59 -9.09 6.35
CA LEU A 41 6.02 -9.13 4.95
C LEU A 41 7.41 -8.55 4.74
N LEU A 42 7.69 -7.35 5.28
CA LEU A 42 8.88 -6.58 4.94
C LEU A 42 10.20 -7.33 5.17
N PRO A 43 10.44 -8.00 6.32
CA PRO A 43 11.69 -8.74 6.54
C PRO A 43 11.89 -9.91 5.56
N ASN A 44 10.79 -10.46 5.03
CA ASN A 44 10.79 -11.61 4.15
C ASN A 44 10.81 -11.24 2.66
N ALA A 45 10.27 -10.08 2.32
CA ALA A 45 10.11 -9.64 0.93
C ALA A 45 11.18 -8.64 0.49
N LEU A 46 11.72 -7.86 1.42
CA LEU A 46 12.72 -6.85 1.13
C LEU A 46 14.10 -7.29 1.63
N ASN A 47 14.99 -7.56 0.70
CA ASN A 47 16.41 -7.67 1.04
C ASN A 47 17.01 -6.26 1.05
N ARG A 48 17.41 -5.77 2.24
CA ARG A 48 18.00 -4.44 2.44
C ARG A 48 19.21 -4.18 1.55
N ASP A 49 19.99 -5.22 1.26
CA ASP A 49 21.21 -5.09 0.45
C ASP A 49 20.93 -4.96 -1.05
N ARG A 50 19.67 -5.21 -1.48
CA ARG A 50 19.26 -5.20 -2.89
C ARG A 50 18.30 -4.08 -3.24
N ILE A 51 17.78 -3.37 -2.25
CA ILE A 51 16.93 -2.21 -2.48
C ILE A 51 17.86 -1.02 -2.72
N ALA A 52 17.44 -0.07 -3.54
CA ALA A 52 18.07 1.26 -3.59
C ALA A 52 17.82 2.01 -2.25
N ALA A 53 18.25 1.37 -1.13
CA ALA A 53 17.92 1.73 0.24
C ALA A 53 18.54 3.04 0.71
N HIS A 54 19.46 3.60 -0.06
CA HIS A 54 20.01 4.94 0.15
C HIS A 54 19.14 6.06 -0.46
N GLN A 55 18.09 5.73 -1.17
CA GLN A 55 17.13 6.67 -1.74
C GLN A 55 15.82 6.71 -0.94
N PRO A 56 15.08 7.84 -0.98
CA PRO A 56 13.84 8.00 -0.22
C PRO A 56 12.73 7.06 -0.69
N LEU A 57 11.77 6.81 0.20
CA LEU A 57 10.51 6.16 -0.09
C LEU A 57 9.45 7.21 -0.44
N LEU A 58 8.78 7.08 -1.57
CA LEU A 58 7.54 7.80 -1.87
C LEU A 58 6.35 7.04 -1.26
N ALA A 59 5.68 7.61 -0.25
CA ALA A 59 4.63 6.93 0.49
C ALA A 59 3.29 7.67 0.38
N PHE A 60 2.32 7.05 -0.31
CA PHE A 60 0.96 7.59 -0.46
C PHE A 60 0.11 7.34 0.77
N SER A 61 -0.37 8.43 1.40
CA SER A 61 -1.33 8.41 2.51
C SER A 61 -0.94 7.47 3.65
N ALA A 62 0.38 7.28 3.88
CA ALA A 62 0.87 6.38 4.92
C ALA A 62 0.66 6.98 6.32
N PRO A 63 -0.12 6.32 7.21
CA PRO A 63 -0.24 6.73 8.59
C PRO A 63 1.09 6.64 9.33
N ARG A 64 1.21 7.36 10.46
CA ARG A 64 2.43 7.35 11.27
C ARG A 64 2.93 5.95 11.62
N GLN A 65 2.01 5.04 11.95
CA GLN A 65 2.34 3.66 12.28
C GLN A 65 2.93 2.86 11.11
N GLU A 66 2.41 3.05 9.88
CA GLU A 66 2.98 2.41 8.69
C GLU A 66 4.37 2.98 8.39
N LYS A 67 4.54 4.30 8.51
CA LYS A 67 5.86 4.93 8.36
C LYS A 67 6.88 4.39 9.35
N SER A 68 6.51 4.13 10.61
CA SER A 68 7.44 3.57 11.59
C SER A 68 7.90 2.15 11.25
N VAL A 69 7.07 1.36 10.55
CA VAL A 69 7.43 0.02 10.07
C VAL A 69 8.31 0.07 8.81
N LEU A 70 8.14 1.10 7.98
CA LEU A 70 8.90 1.31 6.73
C LEU A 70 10.27 1.98 6.97
N ALA A 71 10.38 2.83 8.00
CA ALA A 71 11.57 3.62 8.31
C ALA A 71 12.88 2.80 8.45
N PRO A 72 12.90 1.55 8.96
CA PRO A 72 14.11 0.76 8.99
C PRO A 72 14.67 0.38 7.61
N TYR A 73 13.88 0.50 6.54
CA TYR A 73 14.23 0.11 5.18
C TYR A 73 14.60 1.28 4.28
N PHE A 74 14.19 2.50 4.64
CA PHE A 74 14.40 3.70 3.82
C PHE A 74 14.87 4.86 4.70
N PRO A 75 15.91 5.62 4.29
CA PRO A 75 16.50 6.69 5.09
C PRO A 75 15.53 7.87 5.27
N GLU A 76 14.67 8.09 4.29
CA GLU A 76 13.69 9.17 4.27
C GLU A 76 12.36 8.67 3.70
N ILE A 77 11.26 9.21 4.22
CA ILE A 77 9.91 8.93 3.74
C ILE A 77 9.23 10.22 3.29
N ALA A 78 9.15 10.40 1.97
CA ALA A 78 8.36 11.46 1.35
C ALA A 78 6.87 11.05 1.39
N SER A 79 6.15 11.55 2.38
CA SER A 79 4.73 11.23 2.59
C SER A 79 3.84 12.19 1.80
N VAL A 80 3.07 11.66 0.86
CA VAL A 80 2.26 12.41 -0.09
C VAL A 80 0.80 11.95 -0.11
N SER A 81 -0.11 12.80 -0.57
CA SER A 81 -1.52 12.43 -0.77
C SER A 81 -2.20 13.41 -1.72
N LEU A 82 -3.17 12.93 -2.49
CA LEU A 82 -4.05 13.81 -3.27
C LEU A 82 -4.94 14.64 -2.34
N HIS A 83 -5.58 14.01 -1.38
CA HIS A 83 -6.63 14.60 -0.55
C HIS A 83 -6.21 14.98 0.89
N GLY A 84 -4.98 14.68 1.29
CA GLY A 84 -4.44 15.07 2.59
C GLY A 84 -5.16 14.46 3.81
N VAL A 85 -5.62 13.23 3.70
CA VAL A 85 -6.47 12.55 4.70
C VAL A 85 -5.81 12.38 6.08
N TYR A 86 -4.49 12.30 6.14
CA TYR A 86 -3.76 12.10 7.40
C TYR A 86 -2.90 13.32 7.76
N ALA A 87 -2.89 13.68 9.03
CA ALA A 87 -2.01 14.75 9.55
C ALA A 87 -0.51 14.47 9.34
N SER A 88 -0.16 13.21 9.08
CA SER A 88 1.22 12.77 8.82
C SER A 88 1.67 12.95 7.37
N VAL A 89 0.83 13.47 6.49
CA VAL A 89 1.17 13.74 5.09
C VAL A 89 1.90 15.07 4.99
N HIS A 90 3.07 15.10 4.36
CA HIS A 90 3.88 16.30 4.21
C HIS A 90 3.49 17.12 2.96
N THR A 91 3.15 16.44 1.85
CA THR A 91 2.79 17.08 0.58
C THR A 91 1.41 16.66 0.11
N ARG A 92 0.54 17.64 -0.12
CA ARG A 92 -0.82 17.45 -0.63
C ARG A 92 -0.91 17.73 -2.12
N GLY A 93 -2.03 17.33 -2.74
CA GLY A 93 -2.27 17.55 -4.16
C GLY A 93 -1.35 16.72 -5.07
N VAL A 94 -0.91 15.55 -4.60
CA VAL A 94 -0.10 14.62 -5.40
C VAL A 94 -0.99 13.48 -5.88
N ASP A 95 -1.25 13.46 -7.18
CA ASP A 95 -1.97 12.39 -7.85
C ASP A 95 -0.99 11.27 -8.21
N ALA A 96 -1.31 10.03 -7.90
CA ALA A 96 -0.49 8.88 -8.25
C ALA A 96 -0.41 8.63 -9.77
N ARG A 97 -1.38 9.16 -10.52
CA ARG A 97 -1.44 9.04 -12.00
C ARG A 97 -0.58 10.09 -12.71
N ASP A 98 -0.15 11.11 -11.97
CA ASP A 98 0.73 12.18 -12.46
C ASP A 98 1.78 12.54 -11.40
N LEU A 99 2.95 11.94 -11.50
CA LEU A 99 4.11 12.22 -10.66
C LEU A 99 5.16 13.10 -11.39
N SER A 100 4.75 13.85 -12.41
CA SER A 100 5.63 14.68 -13.25
C SER A 100 6.50 15.67 -12.47
N ARG A 101 6.04 16.09 -11.27
CA ARG A 101 6.81 16.91 -10.32
C ARG A 101 8.07 16.21 -9.77
N TYR A 102 8.18 14.90 -9.89
CA TYR A 102 9.32 14.11 -9.43
C TYR A 102 10.16 13.63 -10.62
N VAL A 103 11.47 13.75 -10.46
CA VAL A 103 12.42 13.26 -11.46
C VAL A 103 12.36 11.73 -11.51
N GLY A 104 12.49 11.15 -12.72
CA GLY A 104 12.58 9.71 -12.88
C GLY A 104 13.78 9.14 -12.14
N GLY A 105 13.60 7.99 -11.49
CA GLY A 105 14.67 7.34 -10.75
C GLY A 105 15.04 7.99 -9.41
N SER A 106 14.20 8.87 -8.86
CA SER A 106 14.51 9.59 -7.62
C SER A 106 14.14 8.88 -6.32
N PHE A 107 13.44 7.74 -6.39
CA PHE A 107 12.99 7.00 -5.22
C PHE A 107 13.50 5.56 -5.20
N GLY A 108 13.93 5.10 -4.03
CA GLY A 108 14.26 3.69 -3.78
C GLY A 108 13.04 2.82 -3.53
N GLY A 109 11.92 3.43 -3.15
CA GLY A 109 10.66 2.74 -2.93
C GLY A 109 9.43 3.57 -3.25
N HIS A 110 8.36 2.90 -3.66
CA HIS A 110 7.01 3.44 -3.76
C HIS A 110 6.08 2.59 -2.91
N TYR A 111 5.47 3.21 -1.91
CA TYR A 111 4.52 2.55 -1.02
C TYR A 111 3.15 3.16 -1.17
N SER A 112 2.14 2.29 -1.29
CA SER A 112 0.75 2.72 -1.21
C SER A 112 -0.10 1.66 -0.54
N CYS A 113 -1.08 2.11 0.23
CA CYS A 113 -2.02 1.23 0.87
C CYS A 113 -3.44 1.71 0.61
N LEU A 114 -4.24 0.84 0.01
CA LEU A 114 -5.61 1.14 -0.43
C LEU A 114 -5.69 2.26 -1.50
N LEU A 115 -4.60 2.61 -2.17
CA LEU A 115 -4.60 3.65 -3.19
C LEU A 115 -5.39 3.21 -4.43
N PHE A 116 -5.08 2.03 -4.96
CA PHE A 116 -5.71 1.45 -6.15
C PHE A 116 -7.17 1.01 -5.94
N ASP A 117 -7.68 1.16 -4.74
CA ASP A 117 -9.08 0.93 -4.39
C ASP A 117 -9.98 2.10 -4.77
N TYR A 118 -9.43 3.25 -5.21
CA TYR A 118 -10.14 4.52 -5.30
C TYR A 118 -10.15 5.19 -6.67
N PHE A 119 -9.53 4.62 -7.69
CA PHE A 119 -9.57 5.09 -9.08
C PHE A 119 -9.39 3.91 -10.05
N VAL A 120 -9.85 4.05 -11.29
CA VAL A 120 -9.83 2.97 -12.29
C VAL A 120 -8.59 3.00 -13.19
N GLU A 121 -7.91 4.12 -13.28
CA GLU A 121 -6.76 4.35 -14.16
C GLU A 121 -5.48 3.77 -13.56
N HIS A 122 -5.46 2.45 -13.31
CA HIS A 122 -4.33 1.77 -12.67
C HIS A 122 -3.05 1.79 -13.52
N GLU A 123 -3.15 1.65 -14.85
CA GLU A 123 -1.97 1.59 -15.71
C GLU A 123 -1.17 2.90 -15.72
N PRO A 124 -1.77 4.10 -15.83
CA PRO A 124 -1.02 5.36 -15.66
C PRO A 124 -0.31 5.47 -14.30
N ALA A 125 -0.99 5.09 -13.22
CA ALA A 125 -0.39 5.15 -11.88
C ALA A 125 0.77 4.16 -11.71
N LEU A 126 0.67 2.96 -12.29
CA LEU A 126 1.76 1.98 -12.31
C LEU A 126 2.95 2.48 -13.15
N ALA A 127 2.68 3.11 -14.29
CA ALA A 127 3.71 3.69 -15.15
C ALA A 127 4.49 4.81 -14.43
N GLU A 128 3.79 5.70 -13.75
CA GLU A 128 4.40 6.76 -12.97
C GLU A 128 5.19 6.22 -11.76
N ALA A 129 4.63 5.23 -11.05
CA ALA A 129 5.36 4.54 -9.98
C ALA A 129 6.66 3.91 -10.50
N TYR A 130 6.61 3.25 -11.66
CA TYR A 130 7.80 2.67 -12.30
C TYR A 130 8.81 3.75 -12.70
N ARG A 131 8.33 4.83 -13.32
CA ARG A 131 9.18 5.93 -13.78
C ARG A 131 9.99 6.57 -12.66
N VAL A 132 9.35 6.86 -11.53
CA VAL A 132 10.00 7.56 -10.40
C VAL A 132 10.92 6.66 -9.57
N LEU A 133 10.79 5.34 -9.68
CA LEU A 133 11.67 4.41 -9.01
C LEU A 133 13.04 4.35 -9.70
N ALA A 134 14.11 4.30 -8.89
CA ALA A 134 15.46 4.00 -9.34
C ALA A 134 15.59 2.53 -9.79
N PRO A 135 16.62 2.19 -10.59
CA PRO A 135 17.02 0.80 -10.76
C PRO A 135 17.27 0.14 -9.40
N GLY A 136 16.79 -1.10 -9.21
CA GLY A 136 16.77 -1.77 -7.91
C GLY A 136 15.68 -1.29 -6.94
N GLY A 137 14.87 -0.31 -7.34
CA GLY A 137 13.77 0.21 -6.54
C GLY A 137 12.60 -0.76 -6.43
N VAL A 138 11.79 -0.56 -5.38
CA VAL A 138 10.67 -1.45 -5.08
C VAL A 138 9.34 -0.70 -5.05
N PHE A 139 8.33 -1.31 -5.63
CA PHE A 139 6.93 -0.92 -5.53
C PHE A 139 6.21 -1.86 -4.58
N LEU A 140 5.52 -1.34 -3.57
CA LEU A 140 4.75 -2.12 -2.62
C LEU A 140 3.36 -1.51 -2.45
N THR A 141 2.32 -2.30 -2.73
CA THR A 141 0.93 -1.88 -2.55
C THR A 141 0.06 -2.97 -1.93
N HIS A 142 -0.95 -2.53 -1.18
CA HIS A 142 -2.01 -3.37 -0.65
C HIS A 142 -3.35 -2.95 -1.25
N ILE A 143 -4.11 -3.92 -1.77
CA ILE A 143 -5.48 -3.77 -2.25
C ILE A 143 -6.40 -4.50 -1.28
N LEU A 144 -7.50 -3.86 -0.88
CA LEU A 144 -8.43 -4.42 0.09
C LEU A 144 -9.05 -5.72 -0.44
N HIS A 145 -9.01 -6.79 0.35
CA HIS A 145 -9.52 -8.11 -0.04
C HIS A 145 -10.98 -8.11 -0.51
N THR A 146 -11.83 -7.21 0.02
CA THR A 146 -13.22 -7.07 -0.43
C THR A 146 -13.36 -6.44 -1.81
N ARG A 147 -12.28 -5.88 -2.36
CA ARG A 147 -12.20 -5.23 -3.67
C ARG A 147 -11.32 -6.00 -4.64
N LEU A 148 -10.42 -6.82 -4.12
CA LEU A 148 -9.62 -7.74 -4.91
C LEU A 148 -10.43 -9.00 -5.22
N GLN A 149 -10.45 -9.39 -6.48
CA GLN A 149 -11.06 -10.64 -6.94
C GLN A 149 -9.98 -11.56 -7.49
N GLU A 150 -10.22 -12.87 -7.42
CA GLU A 150 -9.38 -13.80 -8.17
C GLU A 150 -9.71 -13.66 -9.67
N GLY A 151 -8.71 -13.94 -10.53
CA GLY A 151 -8.88 -13.91 -11.97
C GLY A 151 -8.47 -12.58 -12.62
N ASP A 152 -8.94 -12.39 -13.84
CA ASP A 152 -8.51 -11.39 -14.80
C ASP A 152 -9.57 -10.33 -15.07
N LEU A 153 -9.99 -9.65 -14.03
CA LEU A 153 -10.96 -8.56 -14.12
C LEU A 153 -10.22 -7.21 -14.15
N PRO A 154 -10.39 -6.38 -15.21
CA PRO A 154 -9.86 -5.02 -15.22
C PRO A 154 -10.48 -4.18 -14.10
N PRO A 155 -9.84 -3.05 -13.72
CA PRO A 155 -10.40 -2.14 -12.73
C PRO A 155 -11.80 -1.69 -13.14
N THR A 156 -12.77 -1.92 -12.26
CA THR A 156 -14.17 -1.60 -12.52
C THR A 156 -14.73 -0.76 -11.39
N GLN A 157 -15.26 0.41 -11.74
CA GLN A 157 -15.93 1.29 -10.79
C GLN A 157 -17.21 0.63 -10.27
N ARG A 158 -17.41 0.72 -8.96
CA ARG A 158 -18.62 0.24 -8.28
C ARG A 158 -19.60 1.37 -7.95
N HIS A 159 -19.09 2.36 -7.23
CA HIS A 159 -19.86 3.53 -6.80
C HIS A 159 -18.92 4.69 -6.47
N VAL A 160 -19.43 5.89 -6.54
CA VAL A 160 -18.77 7.11 -6.06
C VAL A 160 -18.80 7.13 -4.53
N ILE A 161 -17.67 7.42 -3.90
CA ILE A 161 -17.57 7.54 -2.46
C ILE A 161 -17.95 8.96 -2.07
N GLN A 162 -19.00 9.08 -1.26
CA GLN A 162 -19.41 10.38 -0.74
C GLN A 162 -18.46 10.84 0.38
N PRO A 163 -18.15 12.14 0.45
CA PRO A 163 -17.41 12.70 1.57
C PRO A 163 -18.08 12.38 2.90
N LYS A 164 -17.27 12.01 3.90
CA LYS A 164 -17.75 11.79 5.27
C LYS A 164 -16.89 12.60 6.24
N PRO A 165 -17.48 13.34 7.16
CA PRO A 165 -16.75 14.05 8.20
C PRO A 165 -15.78 13.10 8.92
N GLY A 166 -14.53 13.53 9.08
CA GLY A 166 -13.48 12.74 9.74
C GLY A 166 -12.79 11.67 8.89
N TYR A 167 -13.30 11.34 7.66
CA TYR A 167 -12.69 10.31 6.81
C TYR A 167 -12.23 10.81 5.44
N TYR A 168 -13.07 11.59 4.74
CA TYR A 168 -12.79 12.08 3.39
C TYR A 168 -13.27 13.53 3.30
N GLN A 169 -12.56 14.45 3.97
CA GLN A 169 -13.02 15.83 4.11
C GLN A 169 -12.84 16.67 2.84
N TYR A 170 -11.93 16.23 1.97
CA TYR A 170 -11.54 16.98 0.78
C TYR A 170 -11.49 16.05 -0.43
N ILE A 171 -12.66 15.74 -1.01
CA ILE A 171 -12.72 15.12 -2.33
C ILE A 171 -13.10 16.24 -3.29
N PRO A 172 -12.22 16.64 -4.22
CA PRO A 172 -12.58 17.61 -5.26
C PRO A 172 -13.75 17.07 -6.10
N GLU A 173 -14.70 17.93 -6.48
CA GLU A 173 -15.85 17.53 -7.28
C GLU A 173 -15.45 17.01 -8.67
N ASP A 174 -14.36 17.57 -9.22
CA ASP A 174 -13.76 17.18 -10.51
C ASP A 174 -12.94 15.89 -10.44
N GLN A 175 -12.63 15.40 -9.25
CA GLN A 175 -11.86 14.18 -9.03
C GLN A 175 -12.53 13.26 -8.00
N PRO A 176 -13.71 12.71 -8.30
CA PRO A 176 -14.45 11.90 -7.34
C PRO A 176 -13.68 10.65 -6.97
N MET A 177 -13.56 10.35 -5.67
CA MET A 177 -13.10 9.04 -5.23
C MET A 177 -14.16 7.99 -5.57
N VAL A 178 -13.73 6.92 -6.21
CA VAL A 178 -14.62 5.81 -6.55
C VAL A 178 -14.19 4.54 -5.83
N SER A 179 -15.13 3.66 -5.57
CA SER A 179 -14.80 2.31 -5.10
C SER A 179 -14.54 1.43 -6.32
N VAL A 180 -13.39 0.78 -6.36
CA VAL A 180 -12.95 -0.05 -7.50
C VAL A 180 -12.87 -1.52 -7.09
N ARG A 181 -13.21 -2.41 -8.02
CA ARG A 181 -12.84 -3.84 -7.99
C ARG A 181 -11.80 -4.11 -9.07
N VAL A 182 -10.86 -4.99 -8.77
CA VAL A 182 -9.84 -5.42 -9.73
C VAL A 182 -9.50 -6.89 -9.50
N GLY A 183 -9.19 -7.60 -10.58
CA GLY A 183 -8.70 -8.97 -10.53
C GLY A 183 -7.22 -9.01 -10.17
N ALA A 184 -6.85 -9.93 -9.28
CA ALA A 184 -5.45 -10.10 -8.86
C ALA A 184 -4.54 -10.45 -10.05
N ALA A 185 -5.00 -11.32 -10.96
CA ALA A 185 -4.25 -11.69 -12.15
C ALA A 185 -4.11 -10.51 -13.13
N TRP A 186 -5.17 -9.71 -13.28
CA TRP A 186 -5.10 -8.50 -14.09
C TRP A 186 -4.07 -7.50 -13.54
N PHE A 187 -4.11 -7.26 -12.23
CA PHE A 187 -3.20 -6.31 -11.58
C PHE A 187 -1.74 -6.72 -11.73
N LEU A 188 -1.43 -8.03 -11.51
CA LEU A 188 -0.09 -8.56 -11.72
C LEU A 188 0.37 -8.41 -13.18
N ARG A 189 -0.51 -8.66 -14.15
CA ARG A 189 -0.17 -8.45 -15.56
C ARG A 189 0.04 -6.98 -15.91
N ALA A 190 -0.76 -6.07 -15.35
CA ALA A 190 -0.57 -4.63 -15.52
C ALA A 190 0.80 -4.19 -14.97
N MET A 191 1.18 -4.66 -13.78
CA MET A 191 2.51 -4.44 -13.24
C MET A 191 3.61 -4.98 -14.15
N ALA A 192 3.47 -6.22 -14.64
CA ALA A 192 4.45 -6.84 -15.53
C ALA A 192 4.57 -6.10 -16.87
N ARG A 193 3.45 -5.65 -17.48
CA ARG A 193 3.46 -4.82 -18.70
C ARG A 193 4.16 -3.48 -18.49
N THR A 194 4.09 -2.93 -17.29
CA THR A 194 4.80 -1.69 -16.92
C THR A 194 6.33 -1.90 -16.79
N GLY A 195 6.77 -3.14 -16.64
CA GLY A 195 8.19 -3.50 -16.52
C GLY A 195 8.59 -4.04 -15.15
N PHE A 196 7.67 -4.13 -14.19
CA PHE A 196 7.97 -4.71 -12.89
C PHE A 196 8.15 -6.23 -12.95
N ARG A 197 9.16 -6.74 -12.29
CA ARG A 197 9.19 -8.14 -11.84
C ARG A 197 8.35 -8.24 -10.58
N CYS A 198 7.16 -8.83 -10.68
CA CYS A 198 6.13 -8.71 -9.64
C CYS A 198 5.79 -10.04 -8.97
N THR A 199 5.35 -9.95 -7.71
CA THR A 199 4.88 -11.06 -6.88
C THR A 199 3.71 -10.63 -6.02
N ARG A 200 2.69 -11.49 -5.87
CA ARG A 200 1.60 -11.35 -4.90
C ARG A 200 1.92 -12.15 -3.65
N PHE A 201 1.81 -11.51 -2.50
CA PHE A 201 1.91 -12.15 -1.19
C PHE A 201 0.54 -12.15 -0.50
N ARG A 202 0.09 -13.30 -0.07
CA ARG A 202 -1.05 -13.43 0.83
C ARG A 202 -0.52 -13.68 2.23
N VAL A 203 -0.63 -12.68 3.07
CA VAL A 203 -0.05 -12.66 4.42
C VAL A 203 -1.18 -12.72 5.43
N SER A 204 -1.25 -13.81 6.20
CA SER A 204 -2.14 -13.88 7.35
C SER A 204 -1.52 -13.12 8.53
N ASP A 205 -2.28 -12.23 9.14
CA ASP A 205 -1.90 -11.67 10.42
C ASP A 205 -2.11 -12.70 11.55
N PRO A 206 -1.64 -12.44 12.76
CA PRO A 206 -1.83 -13.35 13.90
C PRO A 206 -3.31 -13.67 14.25
N ALA A 207 -4.25 -12.85 13.80
CA ALA A 207 -5.70 -13.06 13.97
C ALA A 207 -6.34 -13.82 12.81
N GLY A 208 -5.53 -14.32 11.86
CA GLY A 208 -6.03 -15.04 10.69
C GLY A 208 -6.61 -14.16 9.59
N VAL A 209 -6.52 -12.84 9.71
CA VAL A 209 -6.96 -11.92 8.65
C VAL A 209 -5.93 -11.93 7.52
N VAL A 210 -6.38 -12.30 6.32
CA VAL A 210 -5.52 -12.35 5.13
C VAL A 210 -5.47 -10.97 4.47
N CYS A 211 -4.26 -10.49 4.24
CA CYS A 211 -3.98 -9.27 3.48
C CYS A 211 -3.21 -9.62 2.21
N ASP A 212 -3.66 -9.06 1.09
CA ASP A 212 -3.02 -9.24 -0.22
C ASP A 212 -2.09 -8.06 -0.50
N TRP A 213 -0.81 -8.36 -0.67
CA TRP A 213 0.25 -7.41 -0.99
C TRP A 213 0.83 -7.71 -2.37
N PHE A 214 1.07 -6.67 -3.13
CA PHE A 214 1.73 -6.74 -4.43
C PHE A 214 3.08 -6.05 -4.34
N LEU A 215 4.13 -6.79 -4.67
CA LEU A 215 5.51 -6.31 -4.70
C LEU A 215 6.00 -6.32 -6.14
N GLY A 216 6.55 -5.22 -6.60
CA GLY A 216 7.23 -5.08 -7.88
C GLY A 216 8.67 -4.62 -7.69
N HIS A 217 9.59 -5.22 -8.41
CA HIS A 217 10.99 -4.76 -8.50
C HIS A 217 11.20 -4.11 -9.86
N LYS A 218 11.88 -2.98 -9.88
CA LYS A 218 12.43 -2.36 -11.07
C LYS A 218 13.89 -2.82 -11.20
N ASP A 219 14.15 -3.58 -12.25
CA ASP A 219 15.52 -4.04 -12.58
C ASP A 219 16.37 -2.92 -13.18
#